data_a98dd9c0907711efba093f67dcb12e02
#
_entry.id   a98dd9c0907711efba093f67dcb12e02
#
_cell.length_a   1.000
_cell.length_b   1.000
_cell.length_c   1.000
_cell.angle_alpha   90.00
_cell.angle_beta   90.00
_cell.angle_gamma   90.00
#
_symmetry.space_group_name_H-M   'P 1'
#
loop_
_entity.id
_entity.type
_entity.pdbx_description
1 polymer ?
#
loop_
_entity_poly.entity_id
_entity_poly.type
_entity_poly.pdbx_seq_one_letter_code
_entity_poly.pdbx_strand_id
1 'polypeptide(L)'
;GFTFSNYAXXXXRQAPGKGPEWLSVISGSGGSTLYAASVKDRFTISRDNSKNTLFLQMNSLRVEDTATYYCAKDASGAAVGTDYLDYTTLTTGAREPWSPSPQWGQGTVVTVSS
;
A
#
# COMPACT_ATOMS: atom_id res chain seq x y z
N GLY A 1 14.69 4.14 13.57
CA GLY A 1 14.01 3.45 12.58
C GLY A 1 13.53 2.07 12.97
N PHE A 2 13.01 1.41 12.00
CA PHE A 2 12.47 0.07 12.16
C PHE A 2 13.13 -0.85 11.14
N THR A 3 13.04 -2.15 11.42
CA THR A 3 13.58 -3.13 10.49
C THR A 3 12.55 -3.36 9.39
N PHE A 4 12.90 -2.97 8.18
CA PHE A 4 11.96 -2.95 7.07
C PHE A 4 11.31 -4.30 6.83
N SER A 5 12.10 -5.36 6.84
CA SER A 5 11.56 -6.68 6.51
C SER A 5 10.66 -7.27 7.58
N ASN A 6 10.58 -6.64 8.76
CA ASN A 6 9.70 -7.12 9.80
C ASN A 6 8.24 -6.68 9.61
N TYR A 7 7.95 -5.78 8.66
CA TYR A 7 6.62 -5.18 8.56
C TYR A 7 6.06 -5.35 7.16
N ALA A 8 4.77 -5.58 7.13
CA ALA A 8 4.05 -5.48 5.88
C ALA A 8 3.95 -4.01 5.47
N UNK A 9 3.84 -3.65 4.25
CA UNK A 9 3.69 -2.36 3.75
C UNK A 9 2.46 -2.37 2.93
N UNK A 10 1.75 -1.20 2.87
CA UNK A 10 0.59 -1.03 2.18
C UNK A 10 0.77 0.07 1.24
N UNK A 11 0.13 0.18 0.17
CA UNK A 11 -0.08 1.18 -0.73
C UNK A 11 -1.44 1.66 -0.56
N UNK A 12 -1.66 2.99 -0.44
CA UNK A 12 -2.81 3.65 -0.24
C UNK A 12 -2.83 4.70 -1.20
N ARG A 13 -4.08 5.25 -1.64
CA ARG A 13 -4.24 6.46 -2.45
C ARG A 13 -5.42 7.27 -1.96
N GLN A 14 -5.41 8.57 -2.28
CA GLN A 14 -6.52 9.44 -1.94
C GLN A 14 -6.82 10.32 -3.14
N ALA A 15 -8.00 10.15 -3.73
CA ALA A 15 -8.45 10.96 -4.84
C ALA A 15 -8.96 12.30 -4.31
N PRO A 16 -8.97 13.33 -5.16
CA PRO A 16 -9.44 14.63 -4.71
C PRO A 16 -10.87 14.55 -4.16
N GLY A 17 -11.04 15.08 -2.95
CA GLY A 17 -12.35 15.12 -2.33
C GLY A 17 -12.88 13.82 -1.79
N LYS A 18 -12.04 12.78 -1.73
CA LYS A 18 -12.49 11.47 -1.27
C LYS A 18 -11.59 10.98 -0.15
N GLY A 19 -12.08 9.97 0.57
CA GLY A 19 -11.30 9.35 1.61
C GLY A 19 -10.22 8.42 1.05
N PRO A 20 -9.31 7.98 1.91
CA PRO A 20 -8.26 7.08 1.46
C PRO A 20 -8.81 5.73 1.03
N GLU A 21 -8.16 5.15 0.04
CA GLU A 21 -8.49 3.83 -0.45
C GLU A 21 -7.24 2.96 -0.35
N TRP A 22 -7.35 1.84 0.35
CA TRP A 22 -6.23 0.91 0.49
C TRP A 22 -6.21 0.00 -0.72
N LEU A 23 -5.07 -0.07 -1.38
CA LEU A 23 -4.97 -0.75 -2.67
C LEU A 23 -4.33 -2.10 -2.59
N SER A 24 -3.32 -2.25 -1.75
CA SER A 24 -2.51 -3.45 -1.80
C SER A 24 -1.67 -3.58 -0.54
N VAL A 25 -1.33 -4.81 -0.21
CA VAL A 25 -0.44 -5.07 0.91
C VAL A 25 0.50 -6.20 0.52
N ILE A 26 1.73 -6.12 1.01
CA ILE A 26 2.73 -7.16 0.79
C ILE A 26 3.33 -7.53 2.13
N SER A 27 3.49 -8.83 2.34
CA SER A 27 4.06 -9.32 3.59
C SER A 27 5.53 -8.90 3.72
N GLY A 28 6.05 -9.03 4.93
CA GLY A 28 7.42 -8.60 5.21
C GLY A 28 8.45 -9.25 4.32
N SER A 29 8.31 -10.54 4.04
CA SER A 29 9.25 -11.24 3.18
C SER A 29 9.00 -10.98 1.70
N GLY A 30 7.83 -10.48 1.36
CA GLY A 30 7.42 -10.36 -0.03
C GLY A 30 6.75 -11.60 -0.58
N GLY A 31 6.52 -12.59 0.28
CA GLY A 31 5.97 -13.85 -0.19
C GLY A 31 4.46 -13.88 -0.40
N SER A 32 3.76 -12.91 0.14
CA SER A 32 2.30 -12.83 0.00
C SER A 32 1.89 -11.43 -0.37
N THR A 33 0.88 -11.34 -1.25
CA THR A 33 0.32 -10.04 -1.63
C THR A 33 -1.19 -10.14 -1.69
N LEU A 34 -1.84 -9.00 -1.42
CA LEU A 34 -3.28 -8.86 -1.60
C LEU A 34 -3.56 -7.57 -2.34
N TYR A 35 -4.66 -7.55 -3.07
CA TYR A 35 -5.05 -6.38 -3.87
C TYR A 35 -6.53 -6.09 -3.69
N ALA A 36 -6.85 -4.79 -3.66
CA ALA A 36 -8.24 -4.37 -3.77
C ALA A 36 -8.75 -4.67 -5.17
N ALA A 37 -10.05 -4.94 -5.26
CA ALA A 37 -10.63 -5.28 -6.55
C ALA A 37 -10.42 -4.18 -7.59
N SER A 38 -10.37 -2.94 -7.16
CA SER A 38 -10.26 -1.82 -8.10
C SER A 38 -8.94 -1.82 -8.87
N VAL A 39 -7.93 -2.49 -8.36
CA VAL A 39 -6.61 -2.46 -9.01
C VAL A 39 -6.07 -3.84 -9.32
N LYS A 40 -6.78 -4.88 -8.93
CA LYS A 40 -6.29 -6.23 -9.17
C LYS A 40 -6.10 -6.46 -10.66
N ASP A 41 -5.03 -7.17 -11.00
CA ASP A 41 -4.65 -7.50 -12.39
C ASP A 41 -4.12 -6.30 -13.17
N ARG A 42 -4.08 -5.12 -12.58
CA ARG A 42 -3.49 -3.96 -13.22
C ARG A 42 -2.26 -3.47 -12.47
N PHE A 43 -2.30 -3.55 -11.14
CA PHE A 43 -1.20 -3.07 -10.30
C PHE A 43 -0.48 -4.25 -9.69
N THR A 44 0.82 -4.09 -9.46
CA THR A 44 1.63 -5.12 -8.83
C THR A 44 2.47 -4.48 -7.74
N ILE A 45 2.37 -5.01 -6.52
CA ILE A 45 3.17 -4.53 -5.41
C ILE A 45 4.38 -5.46 -5.26
N SER A 46 5.53 -4.88 -4.98
CA SER A 46 6.74 -5.65 -4.74
C SER A 46 7.62 -4.87 -3.78
N ARG A 47 8.66 -5.53 -3.29
CA ARG A 47 9.57 -4.88 -2.37
C ARG A 47 10.97 -5.43 -2.56
N ASP A 48 11.94 -4.62 -2.16
CA ASP A 48 13.36 -5.01 -2.13
C ASP A 48 13.84 -4.74 -0.72
N ASN A 49 13.92 -5.79 0.09
CA ASN A 49 14.28 -5.62 1.49
C ASN A 49 15.74 -5.22 1.66
N SER A 50 16.59 -5.56 0.71
CA SER A 50 17.99 -5.15 0.81
C SER A 50 18.16 -3.65 0.60
N LYS A 51 17.20 -3.01 -0.05
CA LYS A 51 17.23 -1.57 -0.29
C LYS A 51 16.16 -0.82 0.48
N ASN A 52 15.39 -1.52 1.31
CA ASN A 52 14.30 -0.89 2.08
C ASN A 52 13.35 -0.13 1.18
N THR A 53 12.98 -0.74 0.06
CA THR A 53 12.18 -0.06 -0.95
C THR A 53 10.93 -0.86 -1.26
N LEU A 54 9.81 -0.15 -1.39
CA LEU A 54 8.52 -0.72 -1.78
C LEU A 54 8.16 -0.13 -3.13
N PHE A 55 7.63 -0.98 -4.01
CA PHE A 55 7.27 -0.58 -5.38
C PHE A 55 5.81 -0.86 -5.64
N LEU A 56 5.18 0.02 -6.41
CA LEU A 56 3.85 -0.24 -6.95
C LEU A 56 3.92 0.00 -8.46
N GLN A 57 3.86 -1.09 -9.22
CA GLN A 57 3.82 -1.01 -10.67
C GLN A 57 2.38 -0.81 -11.10
N MET A 58 2.11 0.25 -11.82
CA MET A 58 0.76 0.59 -12.23
C MET A 58 0.65 0.51 -13.74
N ASN A 59 -0.17 -0.43 -14.22
CA ASN A 59 -0.39 -0.64 -15.64
C ASN A 59 -1.83 -0.30 -15.98
N SER A 60 -2.06 -0.03 -17.26
CA SER A 60 -3.43 0.22 -17.76
C SER A 60 -4.13 1.30 -16.96
N LEU A 61 -3.46 2.42 -16.76
CA LEU A 61 -3.99 3.48 -15.92
C LEU A 61 -5.27 4.05 -16.49
N ARG A 62 -6.19 4.38 -15.60
CA ARG A 62 -7.48 4.96 -15.93
C ARG A 62 -7.56 6.35 -15.33
N VAL A 63 -8.47 7.18 -15.88
CA VAL A 63 -8.65 8.51 -15.33
C VAL A 63 -8.99 8.46 -13.84
N GLU A 64 -9.78 7.47 -13.44
CA GLU A 64 -10.16 7.36 -12.03
C GLU A 64 -9.01 6.91 -11.13
N ASP A 65 -7.85 6.58 -11.68
CA ASP A 65 -6.67 6.32 -10.86
C ASP A 65 -5.97 7.61 -10.43
N THR A 66 -6.43 8.75 -10.87
CA THR A 66 -5.87 10.03 -10.45
C THR A 66 -6.03 10.19 -8.94
N ALA A 67 -4.93 10.39 -8.24
CA ALA A 67 -4.94 10.47 -6.79
C ALA A 67 -3.54 10.78 -6.31
N THR A 68 -3.42 11.04 -5.01
CA THR A 68 -2.14 11.06 -4.34
C THR A 68 -1.90 9.66 -3.77
N TYR A 69 -0.76 9.09 -4.07
CA TYR A 69 -0.44 7.72 -3.67
C TYR A 69 0.55 7.73 -2.53
N TYR A 70 0.35 6.86 -1.57
CA TYR A 70 1.15 6.78 -0.36
C TYR A 70 1.61 5.37 -0.11
N CYS A 71 2.77 5.25 0.50
CA CYS A 71 3.25 4.01 1.10
C CYS A 71 3.04 4.08 2.60
N ALA A 72 2.72 2.97 3.20
CA ALA A 72 2.48 2.95 4.63
C ALA A 72 3.01 1.67 5.24
N LYS A 73 3.46 1.78 6.48
CA LYS A 73 3.83 0.63 7.27
C LYS A 73 2.57 0.09 7.94
N ASP A 74 2.46 -1.23 8.02
CA ASP A 74 1.35 -1.83 8.73
C ASP A 74 1.43 -1.43 10.20
N ALA A 75 0.44 -0.69 10.64
CA ALA A 75 0.43 -0.19 12.02
C ALA A 75 0.22 -1.30 13.03
N SER A 76 -0.34 -2.42 12.62
CA SER A 76 -0.63 -3.49 13.56
C SER A 76 0.62 -4.21 14.04
N GLY A 77 1.75 -3.99 13.41
CA GLY A 77 2.95 -4.71 13.81
C GLY A 77 2.79 -6.19 13.54
N ALA A 78 2.50 -6.53 12.31
CA ALA A 78 2.26 -7.91 11.94
C ALA A 78 3.35 -8.82 12.46
N ALA A 79 2.98 -10.07 12.70
CA ALA A 79 3.91 -11.03 13.24
C ALA A 79 5.15 -11.14 12.36
N VAL A 80 6.30 -11.03 13.00
CA VAL A 80 7.56 -11.11 12.29
C VAL A 80 7.72 -12.51 11.70
N GLY A 81 8.12 -12.55 10.45
CA GLY A 81 8.45 -13.81 9.81
C GLY A 81 7.27 -14.56 9.22
N THR A 82 6.08 -14.00 9.29
CA THR A 82 4.92 -14.66 8.69
C THR A 82 4.55 -14.01 7.39
N ASP A 83 4.03 -14.80 6.47
CA ASP A 83 3.48 -14.29 5.22
C ASP A 83 1.97 -14.28 5.24
N TYR A 84 1.36 -14.54 6.39
CA TYR A 84 -0.10 -14.55 6.44
C TYR A 84 -0.67 -13.14 6.26
N LEU A 85 -1.58 -13.01 5.32
CA LEU A 85 -2.30 -11.77 5.08
C LEU A 85 -3.77 -12.12 4.86
N ASP A 86 -4.65 -11.20 5.23
CA ASP A 86 -6.05 -11.35 4.86
C ASP A 86 -6.61 -9.97 4.54
N TYR A 87 -7.86 -9.92 4.13
CA TYR A 87 -8.42 -8.64 3.74
C TYR A 87 -8.58 -7.69 4.90
N THR A 88 -8.60 -8.21 6.12
CA THR A 88 -8.59 -7.32 7.28
C THR A 88 -7.30 -6.51 7.29
N THR A 89 -6.18 -7.15 6.95
CA THR A 89 -4.92 -6.43 6.87
C THR A 89 -5.02 -5.28 5.88
N LEU A 90 -5.62 -5.55 4.71
CA LEU A 90 -5.74 -4.52 3.69
C LEU A 90 -6.64 -3.38 4.15
N THR A 91 -7.73 -3.69 4.83
CA THR A 91 -8.71 -2.66 5.14
C THR A 91 -8.46 -1.94 6.46
N THR A 92 -7.76 -2.58 7.39
CA THR A 92 -7.55 -1.99 8.71
C THR A 92 -6.08 -1.74 9.02
N GLY A 93 -5.21 -1.93 8.07
CA GLY A 93 -3.79 -1.65 8.28
C GLY A 93 -3.56 -0.24 8.77
N ALA A 94 -4.40 0.68 8.37
CA ALA A 94 -4.37 2.03 8.88
C ALA A 94 -5.40 2.13 10.00
N ARG A 95 -4.96 2.40 11.18
CA ARG A 95 -5.89 2.62 12.27
C ARG A 95 -6.61 3.95 12.12
N GLU A 96 -6.04 4.83 11.35
CA GLU A 96 -6.62 6.13 11.08
C GLU A 96 -6.92 6.21 9.61
N PRO A 97 -7.99 5.60 9.18
CA PRO A 97 -8.19 5.42 7.75
C PRO A 97 -8.49 6.69 6.97
N TRP A 98 -8.79 7.77 7.65
CA TRP A 98 -9.28 8.93 6.93
C TRP A 98 -8.28 10.07 6.85
N SER A 99 -7.06 9.85 7.28
CA SER A 99 -6.06 10.90 7.13
C SER A 99 -4.67 10.27 7.16
N PRO A 100 -3.70 10.95 6.60
CA PRO A 100 -2.32 10.49 6.69
C PRO A 100 -1.91 10.40 8.16
N SER A 101 -1.03 9.47 8.43
CA SER A 101 -0.56 9.23 9.78
C SER A 101 0.96 9.13 9.76
N PRO A 102 1.57 9.08 10.95
CA PRO A 102 3.02 8.92 10.98
C PRO A 102 3.52 7.66 10.30
N GLN A 103 2.66 6.66 10.10
CA GLN A 103 3.07 5.46 9.40
C GLN A 103 3.06 5.62 7.89
N TRP A 104 2.50 6.71 7.36
CA TRP A 104 2.45 6.95 5.94
C TRP A 104 3.67 7.73 5.50
N GLY A 105 4.15 7.45 4.32
CA GLY A 105 5.17 8.28 3.72
C GLY A 105 4.55 9.52 3.10
N GLN A 106 5.41 10.35 2.54
CA GLN A 106 4.99 11.52 1.79
C GLN A 106 4.33 11.05 0.50
N GLY A 107 3.25 11.70 0.13
CA GLY A 107 2.51 11.26 -1.04
C GLY A 107 3.11 11.70 -2.37
N THR A 108 2.73 11.00 -3.42
CA THR A 108 3.10 11.34 -4.79
C THR A 108 1.83 11.51 -5.61
N VAL A 109 1.72 12.65 -6.26
CA VAL A 109 0.53 12.92 -7.08
C VAL A 109 0.67 12.24 -8.43
N VAL A 110 -0.35 11.49 -8.82
CA VAL A 110 -0.41 10.87 -10.14
C VAL A 110 -1.69 11.34 -10.81
N THR A 111 -1.54 11.94 -11.98
CA THR A 111 -2.66 12.45 -12.75
C THR A 111 -2.75 11.68 -14.07
N VAL A 112 -3.93 11.17 -14.37
CA VAL A 112 -4.17 10.44 -15.61
C VAL A 112 -5.22 11.18 -16.39
N SER A 113 -4.88 11.61 -17.58
CA SER A 113 -5.81 12.32 -18.45
C SER A 113 -6.09 11.52 -19.70
N SER A 114 -7.30 11.66 -20.20
CA SER A 114 -7.69 10.93 -21.40
C SER A 114 -7.38 11.72 -22.67
#